data_8637b9f132a93605bd02c8501293b6cd
#
_entry.id   8637b9f132a93605bd02c8501293b6cd
#
_cell.length_a   1.000
_cell.length_b   1.000
_cell.length_c   1.000
_cell.angle_alpha   90.00
_cell.angle_beta   90.00
_cell.angle_gamma   90.00
#
_symmetry.space_group_name_H-M   'P 1'
#
loop_
_entity.id
_entity.type
_entity.pdbx_description
1 polymer ?
#
loop_
_entity_poly.entity_id
_entity_poly.type
_entity_poly.pdbx_seq_one_letter_code
_entity_poly.pdbx_strand_id
1 'polypeptide(L)'
;MVLHIFKDVFCGFSKEISIFAAIFPHKSVGNKALFPHKNVQVQISFPHKSVANMKRFIYNHLKDWKLSSNRKPLIMYGARQVGKTYIIKEFGNNEFENMVYINCYKNKSIAQLFQGDANAERLSIGLAAYAHQDITPGKTLVFLDEIQEIPPVLSSLKYFCEDKPELHIIVAGSLLGVMNMKGESFPVGKVDIMHLYPMTYEEFLLANGEKQLLDLLQSGDKELINSLAPKFIEYLRRYYFVGGMPEAVLEFTQNHNPMQVRQIQQNILNAYEADISKHTEEQTQRVRMVWQSIPAQLARENKKFIYGAIRKGARAKDFEIAIQWLTDAGLVHKVERTRDAKSPLKFYTDMDAFKLYVLDVGLLGALTMAQPDQILIGNNVFSEYKGAFTENFVLQQLKSLPYLPIYYYSKPSSTQEIDFIVQAGSEILPIEVKAEENVKAKSLAAFITHDFASYHLKGIRFSMRGFQDQKWMENVPLFAAREFVKHKVEKSFIIK
;
A
#
# COMPACT_ATOMS: atom_id res chain seq x y z
N MET A 1 27.33 0.72 31.79
CA MET A 1 27.17 -0.42 30.86
C MET A 1 26.01 -0.26 29.86
N VAL A 2 25.28 0.85 29.87
CA VAL A 2 24.17 1.17 28.94
C VAL A 2 24.63 2.12 27.80
N LEU A 3 25.78 2.75 27.94
CA LEU A 3 26.30 3.74 26.96
C LEU A 3 27.12 3.14 25.79
N HIS A 4 27.48 1.86 25.85
CA HIS A 4 28.28 1.23 24.79
C HIS A 4 27.44 0.59 23.66
N ILE A 5 26.16 0.33 23.89
CA ILE A 5 25.27 -0.30 22.91
C ILE A 5 24.74 0.71 21.87
N PHE A 6 24.76 2.01 22.20
CA PHE A 6 24.29 3.05 21.28
C PHE A 6 25.31 3.49 20.21
N LYS A 7 26.56 3.08 20.35
CA LYS A 7 27.62 3.54 19.43
C LYS A 7 27.66 2.80 18.09
N ASP A 8 27.20 1.56 18.06
CA ASP A 8 27.29 0.71 16.86
C ASP A 8 26.07 0.80 15.94
N VAL A 9 24.97 1.41 16.39
CA VAL A 9 23.74 1.58 15.59
C VAL A 9 23.76 2.85 14.74
N PHE A 10 24.66 3.79 15.02
CA PHE A 10 24.73 5.11 14.35
C PHE A 10 26.08 5.42 13.69
N CYS A 11 26.75 4.43 13.15
CA CYS A 11 28.03 4.62 12.45
C CYS A 11 27.88 5.28 11.07
N GLY A 12 27.16 6.40 11.00
CA GLY A 12 27.04 7.26 9.82
C GLY A 12 27.00 8.75 10.14
N PHE A 13 27.01 9.12 11.43
CA PHE A 13 26.93 10.52 11.87
C PHE A 13 28.11 10.93 12.77
N SER A 14 29.34 10.76 12.29
CA SER A 14 30.54 10.96 13.11
C SER A 14 31.14 12.40 13.08
N LYS A 15 30.38 13.46 12.83
CA LYS A 15 30.92 14.83 12.94
C LYS A 15 30.12 15.78 13.81
N GLU A 16 28.93 15.46 14.28
CA GLU A 16 28.13 16.41 15.09
C GLU A 16 28.01 16.05 16.58
N ILE A 17 28.47 14.87 17.00
CA ILE A 17 28.41 14.45 18.42
C ILE A 17 29.56 15.00 19.26
N SER A 18 30.64 15.51 18.64
CA SER A 18 31.78 16.09 19.35
C SER A 18 31.47 17.43 20.02
N ILE A 19 30.38 18.12 19.67
CA ILE A 19 30.01 19.41 20.21
C ILE A 19 29.10 19.28 21.45
N PHE A 20 28.41 18.18 21.63
CA PHE A 20 27.50 17.97 22.77
C PHE A 20 28.18 17.55 24.08
N ALA A 21 29.39 16.99 23.99
CA ALA A 21 30.17 16.57 25.17
C ALA A 21 30.93 17.71 25.86
N ALA A 22 31.00 18.88 25.23
CA ALA A 22 31.76 20.05 25.75
C ALA A 22 30.93 21.03 26.62
N ILE A 23 29.63 20.81 26.79
CA ILE A 23 28.75 21.80 27.42
C ILE A 23 28.32 21.46 28.85
N PHE A 24 28.60 20.26 29.37
CA PHE A 24 28.30 19.90 30.77
C PHE A 24 29.49 19.26 31.49
N PRO A 25 30.35 20.07 32.18
CA PRO A 25 31.20 19.49 33.21
C PRO A 25 30.43 19.41 34.54
N HIS A 26 30.34 18.24 35.11
CA HIS A 26 30.06 18.06 36.53
C HIS A 26 31.12 18.83 37.35
N LYS A 27 30.71 19.69 38.28
CA LYS A 27 31.28 19.73 39.65
C LYS A 27 30.55 20.67 40.58
N SER A 28 30.59 20.27 41.78
CA SER A 28 30.07 20.79 43.03
C SER A 28 30.79 22.04 43.53
N VAL A 29 30.02 22.85 44.24
CA VAL A 29 30.36 23.69 45.41
C VAL A 29 31.32 24.88 45.23
N GLY A 30 30.79 26.09 45.47
CA GLY A 30 31.47 27.16 46.19
C GLY A 30 31.89 28.39 45.37
N ASN A 31 31.31 29.52 45.78
CA ASN A 31 31.77 30.90 45.71
C ASN A 31 31.56 31.75 44.46
N LYS A 32 30.94 32.89 44.77
CA LYS A 32 30.60 34.06 43.99
C LYS A 32 31.75 34.61 43.13
N ALA A 33 31.47 34.90 41.87
CA ALA A 33 32.07 36.00 41.14
C ALA A 33 31.06 36.51 40.08
N LEU A 34 30.76 37.78 40.10
CA LEU A 34 29.99 38.54 39.12
C LEU A 34 30.73 38.60 37.78
N PHE A 35 30.07 38.29 36.69
CA PHE A 35 30.44 38.75 35.36
C PHE A 35 29.17 39.14 34.55
N PRO A 36 29.25 40.15 33.66
CA PRO A 36 28.08 40.81 33.09
C PRO A 36 27.48 39.99 31.93
N HIS A 37 26.16 39.93 31.92
CA HIS A 37 25.34 39.35 30.84
C HIS A 37 25.60 40.08 29.52
N LYS A 38 26.19 39.37 28.54
CA LYS A 38 25.92 39.60 27.12
C LYS A 38 25.01 38.50 26.64
N ASN A 39 23.75 38.85 26.40
CA ASN A 39 22.80 38.01 25.70
C ASN A 39 23.28 37.80 24.25
N VAL A 40 24.00 36.72 24.00
CA VAL A 40 24.17 36.20 22.64
C VAL A 40 23.02 35.22 22.42
N GLN A 41 21.96 35.71 21.83
CA GLN A 41 20.95 34.82 21.21
C GLN A 41 21.65 34.15 20.02
N VAL A 42 22.11 32.92 20.21
CA VAL A 42 22.46 32.03 19.11
C VAL A 42 21.13 31.58 18.51
N GLN A 43 20.71 32.26 17.46
CA GLN A 43 19.62 31.81 16.61
C GLN A 43 20.12 30.57 15.86
N ILE A 44 19.89 29.38 16.44
CA ILE A 44 20.07 28.13 15.72
C ILE A 44 18.91 28.09 14.74
N SER A 45 19.13 28.55 13.52
CA SER A 45 18.23 28.28 12.41
C SER A 45 18.38 26.79 12.04
N PHE A 46 17.50 25.97 12.56
CA PHE A 46 17.30 24.66 11.95
C PHE A 46 16.85 24.93 10.50
N PRO A 47 17.47 24.31 9.48
CA PRO A 47 16.95 24.41 8.14
C PRO A 47 15.49 23.99 8.20
N HIS A 48 14.58 24.79 7.68
CA HIS A 48 13.20 24.43 7.50
C HIS A 48 13.19 23.07 6.79
N LYS A 49 12.90 21.99 7.52
CA LYS A 49 12.66 20.69 6.94
C LYS A 49 11.49 20.92 6.01
N SER A 50 11.74 20.82 4.71
CA SER A 50 10.69 20.79 3.70
C SER A 50 9.65 19.79 4.17
N VAL A 51 8.38 20.17 4.19
CA VAL A 51 7.26 19.26 4.42
C VAL A 51 7.54 18.05 3.56
N ALA A 52 7.65 16.87 4.15
CA ALA A 52 7.96 15.64 3.41
C ALA A 52 6.99 15.55 2.24
N ASN A 53 7.52 15.60 1.03
CA ASN A 53 6.71 15.66 -0.18
C ASN A 53 6.16 14.25 -0.44
N MET A 54 4.95 13.97 0.07
CA MET A 54 4.27 12.67 0.02
C MET A 54 3.78 12.37 -1.39
N LYS A 55 4.69 12.46 -2.39
CA LYS A 55 4.37 12.19 -3.79
C LYS A 55 3.82 10.80 -3.97
N ARG A 56 2.71 10.71 -4.69
CA ARG A 56 2.03 9.46 -5.01
C ARG A 56 1.97 9.27 -6.53
N PHE A 57 2.28 8.08 -7.01
CA PHE A 57 2.26 7.80 -8.45
C PHE A 57 0.88 7.92 -9.07
N ILE A 58 -0.17 7.69 -8.28
CA ILE A 58 -1.56 7.88 -8.73
C ILE A 58 -1.85 9.32 -9.18
N TYR A 59 -1.06 10.30 -8.72
CA TYR A 59 -1.20 11.69 -9.14
C TYR A 59 -1.08 11.86 -10.67
N ASN A 60 -0.17 11.11 -11.31
CA ASN A 60 -0.04 11.12 -12.76
C ASN A 60 -1.29 10.55 -13.44
N HIS A 61 -1.86 9.46 -12.92
CA HIS A 61 -3.12 8.91 -13.44
C HIS A 61 -4.30 9.87 -13.28
N LEU A 62 -4.32 10.67 -12.20
CA LEU A 62 -5.32 11.74 -12.04
C LEU A 62 -5.14 12.83 -13.12
N LYS A 63 -3.90 13.19 -13.49
CA LYS A 63 -3.62 14.12 -14.60
C LYS A 63 -4.07 13.55 -15.95
N ASP A 64 -3.77 12.28 -16.20
CA ASP A 64 -4.20 11.58 -17.41
C ASP A 64 -5.75 11.55 -17.49
N TRP A 65 -6.42 11.26 -16.37
CA TRP A 65 -7.87 11.30 -16.28
C TRP A 65 -8.43 12.71 -16.57
N LYS A 66 -7.84 13.76 -16.00
CA LYS A 66 -8.25 15.16 -16.24
C LYS A 66 -8.20 15.50 -17.72
N LEU A 67 -7.18 15.06 -18.43
CA LEU A 67 -6.93 15.37 -19.83
C LEU A 67 -7.71 14.48 -20.81
N SER A 68 -8.31 13.39 -20.35
CA SER A 68 -9.03 12.44 -21.19
C SER A 68 -10.29 13.07 -21.79
N SER A 69 -10.45 12.97 -23.11
CA SER A 69 -11.66 13.42 -23.83
C SER A 69 -12.90 12.57 -23.51
N ASN A 70 -12.70 11.32 -23.14
CA ASN A 70 -13.75 10.37 -22.78
C ASN A 70 -13.90 10.19 -21.25
N ARG A 71 -13.44 11.20 -20.49
CA ARG A 71 -13.49 11.21 -19.03
C ARG A 71 -14.91 11.04 -18.52
N LYS A 72 -15.06 10.21 -17.48
CA LYS A 72 -16.28 10.04 -16.71
C LYS A 72 -16.06 10.52 -15.27
N PRO A 73 -17.11 10.77 -14.47
CA PRO A 73 -16.94 10.96 -13.03
C PRO A 73 -16.08 9.84 -12.44
N LEU A 74 -15.10 10.21 -11.60
CA LEU A 74 -14.12 9.28 -11.05
C LEU A 74 -14.51 8.83 -9.66
N ILE A 75 -14.52 7.53 -9.42
CA ILE A 75 -14.62 6.94 -8.09
C ILE A 75 -13.23 6.51 -7.63
N MET A 76 -12.73 7.09 -6.55
CA MET A 76 -11.49 6.67 -5.92
C MET A 76 -11.74 5.74 -4.75
N TYR A 77 -11.41 4.47 -4.94
CA TYR A 77 -11.47 3.44 -3.91
C TYR A 77 -10.14 3.26 -3.18
N GLY A 78 -10.20 2.68 -2.00
CA GLY A 78 -9.04 2.27 -1.21
C GLY A 78 -9.42 2.10 0.25
N ALA A 79 -8.63 1.35 1.01
CA ALA A 79 -8.81 1.18 2.43
C ALA A 79 -8.84 2.54 3.16
N ARG A 80 -9.32 2.56 4.39
CA ARG A 80 -9.21 3.77 5.22
C ARG A 80 -7.76 4.13 5.47
N GLN A 81 -7.49 5.44 5.56
CA GLN A 81 -6.19 6.03 5.90
C GLN A 81 -5.06 5.81 4.88
N VAL A 82 -5.38 5.35 3.65
CA VAL A 82 -4.39 5.27 2.54
C VAL A 82 -4.14 6.62 1.85
N GLY A 83 -4.83 7.70 2.28
CA GLY A 83 -4.58 9.07 1.82
C GLY A 83 -5.48 9.55 0.68
N LYS A 84 -6.67 8.96 0.45
CA LYS A 84 -7.62 9.39 -0.61
C LYS A 84 -7.94 10.88 -0.57
N THR A 85 -8.45 11.36 0.55
CA THR A 85 -8.82 12.77 0.74
C THR A 85 -7.65 13.69 0.51
N TYR A 86 -6.45 13.32 0.99
CA TYR A 86 -5.24 14.12 0.84
C TYR A 86 -4.86 14.29 -0.64
N ILE A 87 -4.72 13.18 -1.38
CA ILE A 87 -4.25 13.23 -2.76
C ILE A 87 -5.23 13.92 -3.71
N ILE A 88 -6.57 13.77 -3.47
CA ILE A 88 -7.58 14.46 -4.28
C ILE A 88 -7.57 15.96 -3.99
N LYS A 89 -7.41 16.38 -2.72
CA LYS A 89 -7.27 17.79 -2.37
C LYS A 89 -5.99 18.40 -2.94
N GLU A 90 -4.86 17.69 -2.86
CA GLU A 90 -3.60 18.13 -3.47
C GLU A 90 -3.78 18.30 -4.99
N PHE A 91 -4.40 17.32 -5.65
CA PHE A 91 -4.70 17.37 -7.07
C PHE A 91 -5.65 18.55 -7.43
N GLY A 92 -6.73 18.73 -6.68
CA GLY A 92 -7.68 19.82 -6.90
C GLY A 92 -7.04 21.20 -6.75
N ASN A 93 -6.23 21.39 -5.70
CA ASN A 93 -5.56 22.67 -5.44
C ASN A 93 -4.46 23.01 -6.46
N ASN A 94 -3.80 22.02 -7.04
CA ASN A 94 -2.68 22.24 -7.96
C ASN A 94 -3.10 22.27 -9.44
N GLU A 95 -4.17 21.57 -9.78
CA GLU A 95 -4.54 21.35 -11.19
C GLU A 95 -5.81 22.10 -11.62
N PHE A 96 -6.54 22.74 -10.71
CA PHE A 96 -7.77 23.48 -10.99
C PHE A 96 -7.70 24.90 -10.43
N GLU A 97 -8.52 25.80 -10.99
CA GLU A 97 -8.63 27.19 -10.48
C GLU A 97 -9.31 27.23 -9.12
N ASN A 98 -10.31 26.33 -8.90
CA ASN A 98 -10.96 26.15 -7.61
C ASN A 98 -11.43 24.70 -7.40
N MET A 99 -11.78 24.37 -6.16
CA MET A 99 -12.27 23.04 -5.79
C MET A 99 -13.47 23.16 -4.85
N VAL A 100 -14.60 22.60 -5.27
CA VAL A 100 -15.78 22.40 -4.41
C VAL A 100 -15.61 21.10 -3.65
N TYR A 101 -15.21 21.19 -2.38
CA TYR A 101 -15.03 20.04 -1.49
C TYR A 101 -16.20 19.89 -0.53
N ILE A 102 -16.84 18.73 -0.54
CA ILE A 102 -17.96 18.40 0.35
C ILE A 102 -17.73 17.05 1.01
N ASN A 103 -17.70 17.03 2.34
CA ASN A 103 -17.70 15.81 3.11
C ASN A 103 -19.15 15.37 3.37
N CYS A 104 -19.50 14.17 2.92
CA CYS A 104 -20.83 13.59 3.07
C CYS A 104 -21.11 13.06 4.48
N TYR A 105 -20.09 12.88 5.32
CA TYR A 105 -20.25 12.32 6.65
C TYR A 105 -21.19 13.17 7.52
N LYS A 106 -22.30 12.57 7.98
CA LYS A 106 -23.35 13.23 8.79
C LYS A 106 -23.90 14.54 8.21
N ASN A 107 -23.82 14.74 6.90
CA ASN A 107 -24.23 15.97 6.23
C ASN A 107 -25.69 15.90 5.76
N LYS A 108 -26.62 16.32 6.64
CA LYS A 108 -28.08 16.27 6.38
C LYS A 108 -28.51 17.14 5.20
N SER A 109 -27.93 18.32 5.03
CA SER A 109 -28.29 19.26 3.95
C SER A 109 -27.94 18.67 2.58
N ILE A 110 -26.75 18.07 2.45
CA ILE A 110 -26.33 17.37 1.23
C ILE A 110 -27.18 16.12 1.03
N ALA A 111 -27.47 15.36 2.07
CA ALA A 111 -28.36 14.20 1.94
C ALA A 111 -29.74 14.60 1.36
N GLN A 112 -30.35 15.70 1.83
CA GLN A 112 -31.59 16.20 1.29
C GLN A 112 -31.50 16.66 -0.17
N LEU A 113 -30.36 17.27 -0.55
CA LEU A 113 -30.12 17.68 -1.94
C LEU A 113 -30.15 16.49 -2.90
N PHE A 114 -29.55 15.36 -2.50
CA PHE A 114 -29.49 14.13 -3.32
C PHE A 114 -30.71 13.22 -3.20
N GLN A 115 -31.60 13.42 -2.22
CA GLN A 115 -32.87 12.67 -2.09
C GLN A 115 -33.97 13.13 -3.07
N GLY A 116 -33.82 14.29 -3.68
CA GLY A 116 -34.79 14.82 -4.66
C GLY A 116 -34.49 14.28 -6.07
N ASP A 117 -35.04 15.00 -7.05
CA ASP A 117 -34.74 14.73 -8.47
C ASP A 117 -33.22 14.75 -8.74
N ALA A 118 -32.69 13.68 -9.31
CA ALA A 118 -31.26 13.49 -9.56
C ALA A 118 -30.76 14.22 -10.84
N ASN A 119 -31.41 15.33 -11.24
CA ASN A 119 -31.01 16.15 -12.37
C ASN A 119 -29.65 16.80 -12.11
N ALA A 120 -28.70 16.61 -13.03
CA ALA A 120 -27.31 17.10 -12.89
C ALA A 120 -27.23 18.63 -12.79
N GLU A 121 -28.09 19.37 -13.49
CA GLU A 121 -28.16 20.85 -13.42
C GLU A 121 -28.54 21.30 -12.02
N ARG A 122 -29.68 20.77 -11.51
CA ARG A 122 -30.18 21.07 -10.16
C ARG A 122 -29.14 20.74 -9.10
N LEU A 123 -28.49 19.57 -9.20
CA LEU A 123 -27.45 19.15 -8.26
C LEU A 123 -26.25 20.09 -8.33
N SER A 124 -25.81 20.50 -9.53
CA SER A 124 -24.69 21.44 -9.69
C SER A 124 -24.98 22.78 -9.01
N ILE A 125 -26.17 23.35 -9.22
CA ILE A 125 -26.60 24.60 -8.59
C ILE A 125 -26.62 24.43 -7.06
N GLY A 126 -27.18 23.33 -6.56
CA GLY A 126 -27.25 23.04 -5.12
C GLY A 126 -25.87 22.87 -4.47
N LEU A 127 -24.95 22.18 -5.13
CA LEU A 127 -23.56 22.00 -4.65
C LEU A 127 -22.80 23.32 -4.65
N ALA A 128 -22.94 24.17 -5.72
CA ALA A 128 -22.35 25.48 -5.80
C ALA A 128 -22.86 26.41 -4.66
N ALA A 129 -24.18 26.44 -4.46
CA ALA A 129 -24.81 27.24 -3.41
C ALA A 129 -24.36 26.77 -2.00
N TYR A 130 -24.30 25.45 -1.77
CA TYR A 130 -23.84 24.89 -0.50
C TYR A 130 -22.37 25.24 -0.19
N ALA A 131 -21.50 25.17 -1.22
CA ALA A 131 -20.08 25.44 -1.07
C ALA A 131 -19.73 26.93 -1.11
N HIS A 132 -20.69 27.80 -1.46
CA HIS A 132 -20.47 29.23 -1.74
C HIS A 132 -19.37 29.46 -2.80
N GLN A 133 -19.33 28.61 -3.82
CA GLN A 133 -18.34 28.63 -4.90
C GLN A 133 -18.99 28.27 -6.24
N ASP A 134 -18.58 28.93 -7.31
CA ASP A 134 -19.03 28.60 -8.66
C ASP A 134 -18.44 27.29 -9.14
N ILE A 135 -19.26 26.49 -9.83
CA ILE A 135 -18.82 25.28 -10.53
C ILE A 135 -18.69 25.60 -12.02
N THR A 136 -17.47 25.89 -12.45
CA THR A 136 -17.17 26.25 -13.85
C THR A 136 -16.56 25.05 -14.57
N PRO A 137 -17.15 24.61 -15.71
CA PRO A 137 -16.59 23.53 -16.52
C PRO A 137 -15.11 23.73 -16.87
N GLY A 138 -14.31 22.67 -16.71
CA GLY A 138 -12.87 22.69 -16.98
C GLY A 138 -12.01 23.39 -15.93
N LYS A 139 -12.59 24.24 -15.06
CA LYS A 139 -11.87 25.06 -14.08
C LYS A 139 -12.06 24.60 -12.63
N THR A 140 -13.21 23.98 -12.33
CA THR A 140 -13.58 23.53 -11.00
C THR A 140 -13.51 22.02 -10.88
N LEU A 141 -12.85 21.52 -9.82
CA LEU A 141 -12.99 20.13 -9.39
C LEU A 141 -14.11 20.05 -8.32
N VAL A 142 -15.11 19.20 -8.56
CA VAL A 142 -16.10 18.82 -7.54
C VAL A 142 -15.61 17.55 -6.86
N PHE A 143 -15.37 17.61 -5.56
CA PHE A 143 -14.93 16.47 -4.76
C PHE A 143 -15.92 16.16 -3.65
N LEU A 144 -16.61 15.01 -3.77
CA LEU A 144 -17.50 14.47 -2.74
C LEU A 144 -16.81 13.33 -1.99
N ASP A 145 -16.58 13.52 -0.71
CA ASP A 145 -15.84 12.58 0.13
C ASP A 145 -16.79 11.82 1.07
N GLU A 146 -16.43 10.58 1.46
CA GLU A 146 -17.22 9.68 2.31
C GLU A 146 -18.63 9.42 1.76
N ILE A 147 -18.74 9.17 0.44
CA ILE A 147 -20.04 9.07 -0.26
C ILE A 147 -20.93 7.93 0.22
N GLN A 148 -20.41 6.93 0.91
CA GLN A 148 -21.20 5.83 1.50
C GLN A 148 -22.20 6.33 2.54
N GLU A 149 -22.03 7.53 3.07
CA GLU A 149 -22.96 8.16 4.02
C GLU A 149 -24.22 8.71 3.32
N ILE A 150 -24.15 8.93 2.00
CA ILE A 150 -25.27 9.43 1.17
C ILE A 150 -25.36 8.58 -0.10
N PRO A 151 -25.97 7.39 -0.03
CA PRO A 151 -26.04 6.44 -1.15
C PRO A 151 -26.50 7.03 -2.50
N PRO A 152 -27.49 7.94 -2.57
CA PRO A 152 -27.92 8.55 -3.84
C PRO A 152 -26.84 9.33 -4.59
N VAL A 153 -25.72 9.71 -3.94
CA VAL A 153 -24.57 10.33 -4.65
C VAL A 153 -24.02 9.39 -5.70
N LEU A 154 -23.93 8.10 -5.41
CA LEU A 154 -23.37 7.12 -6.35
C LEU A 154 -24.21 7.00 -7.62
N SER A 155 -25.53 6.85 -7.49
CA SER A 155 -26.45 6.73 -8.64
C SER A 155 -26.53 8.04 -9.43
N SER A 156 -26.36 9.21 -8.80
CA SER A 156 -26.37 10.50 -9.47
C SER A 156 -25.19 10.71 -10.43
N LEU A 157 -24.08 10.00 -10.26
CA LEU A 157 -22.91 10.07 -11.16
C LEU A 157 -23.25 9.73 -12.61
N LYS A 158 -24.29 8.89 -12.82
CA LYS A 158 -24.80 8.60 -14.16
C LYS A 158 -25.27 9.88 -14.86
N TYR A 159 -26.06 10.68 -14.19
CA TYR A 159 -26.62 11.91 -14.76
C TYR A 159 -25.53 12.95 -15.02
N PHE A 160 -24.55 13.08 -14.12
CA PHE A 160 -23.39 13.93 -14.39
C PHE A 160 -22.59 13.46 -15.62
N CYS A 161 -22.43 12.17 -15.82
CA CYS A 161 -21.76 11.63 -16.98
C CYS A 161 -22.52 11.89 -18.28
N GLU A 162 -23.86 11.84 -18.25
CA GLU A 162 -24.71 11.98 -19.45
C GLU A 162 -25.01 13.44 -19.78
N ASP A 163 -25.33 14.24 -18.78
CA ASP A 163 -25.87 15.59 -18.97
C ASP A 163 -24.82 16.70 -18.79
N LYS A 164 -23.73 16.45 -18.04
CA LYS A 164 -22.67 17.41 -17.69
C LYS A 164 -21.27 16.80 -17.81
N PRO A 165 -20.91 16.18 -18.94
CA PRO A 165 -19.61 15.50 -19.11
C PRO A 165 -18.40 16.44 -19.01
N GLU A 166 -18.62 17.74 -19.18
CA GLU A 166 -17.60 18.77 -19.05
C GLU A 166 -17.16 19.03 -17.58
N LEU A 167 -17.97 18.62 -16.60
CA LEU A 167 -17.62 18.78 -15.19
C LEU A 167 -16.59 17.73 -14.74
N HIS A 168 -15.64 18.16 -13.92
CA HIS A 168 -14.70 17.27 -13.27
C HIS A 168 -15.20 16.88 -11.91
N ILE A 169 -15.62 15.63 -11.74
CA ILE A 169 -16.18 15.11 -10.50
C ILE A 169 -15.35 13.93 -10.04
N ILE A 170 -14.85 14.02 -8.81
CA ILE A 170 -14.22 12.90 -8.10
C ILE A 170 -15.03 12.62 -6.85
N VAL A 171 -15.33 11.35 -6.62
CA VAL A 171 -15.93 10.91 -5.38
C VAL A 171 -15.01 9.91 -4.69
N ALA A 172 -14.97 9.94 -3.37
CA ALA A 172 -14.19 8.99 -2.59
C ALA A 172 -15.02 8.35 -1.48
N GLY A 173 -14.68 7.10 -1.19
CA GLY A 173 -15.27 6.35 -0.10
C GLY A 173 -14.46 5.11 0.22
N SER A 174 -14.76 4.44 1.34
CA SER A 174 -14.20 3.12 1.59
C SER A 174 -14.82 2.12 0.59
N LEU A 175 -14.02 1.18 0.09
CA LEU A 175 -14.47 0.21 -0.92
C LEU A 175 -15.76 -0.50 -0.48
N LEU A 176 -15.76 -1.00 0.75
CA LEU A 176 -16.92 -1.69 1.34
C LEU A 176 -18.16 -0.79 1.45
N GLY A 177 -17.97 0.47 1.87
CA GLY A 177 -19.07 1.42 2.03
C GLY A 177 -19.80 1.68 0.72
N VAL A 178 -19.06 1.78 -0.39
CA VAL A 178 -19.63 2.06 -1.71
C VAL A 178 -20.26 0.80 -2.33
N MET A 179 -19.67 -0.37 -2.17
CA MET A 179 -20.21 -1.62 -2.73
C MET A 179 -21.48 -2.12 -2.00
N ASN A 180 -21.64 -1.78 -0.73
CA ASN A 180 -22.79 -2.20 0.11
C ASN A 180 -23.92 -1.16 0.18
N MET A 181 -23.98 -0.19 -0.71
CA MET A 181 -25.07 0.79 -0.76
C MET A 181 -26.39 0.11 -1.16
N LYS A 182 -27.15 -0.32 -0.13
CA LYS A 182 -28.44 -0.98 -0.33
C LYS A 182 -29.43 -0.01 -1.00
N GLY A 183 -30.07 -0.47 -2.07
CA GLY A 183 -31.13 0.28 -2.75
C GLY A 183 -30.67 1.19 -3.89
N GLU A 184 -29.36 1.36 -4.08
CA GLU A 184 -28.82 2.17 -5.18
C GLU A 184 -28.22 1.28 -6.29
N SER A 185 -28.42 1.67 -7.54
CA SER A 185 -27.79 1.00 -8.67
C SER A 185 -26.40 1.56 -8.93
N PHE A 186 -25.41 0.68 -9.06
CA PHE A 186 -24.08 1.10 -9.49
C PHE A 186 -24.13 1.67 -10.92
N PRO A 187 -23.53 2.84 -11.20
CA PRO A 187 -23.59 3.50 -12.51
C PRO A 187 -22.67 2.82 -13.54
N VAL A 188 -23.01 1.59 -13.94
CA VAL A 188 -22.22 0.76 -14.85
C VAL A 188 -21.93 1.49 -16.15
N GLY A 189 -20.65 1.55 -16.53
CA GLY A 189 -20.20 2.19 -17.75
C GLY A 189 -20.26 3.73 -17.76
N LYS A 190 -20.67 4.37 -16.65
CA LYS A 190 -20.83 5.82 -16.53
C LYS A 190 -19.82 6.45 -15.56
N VAL A 191 -18.90 5.67 -15.03
CA VAL A 191 -17.85 6.11 -14.10
C VAL A 191 -16.51 5.49 -14.46
N ASP A 192 -15.44 6.21 -14.16
CA ASP A 192 -14.08 5.68 -14.11
C ASP A 192 -13.76 5.27 -12.68
N ILE A 193 -12.86 4.29 -12.51
CA ILE A 193 -12.49 3.76 -11.21
C ILE A 193 -10.98 3.78 -11.05
N MET A 194 -10.51 4.32 -9.92
CA MET A 194 -9.11 4.24 -9.50
C MET A 194 -9.01 3.66 -8.09
N HIS A 195 -8.02 2.82 -7.87
CA HIS A 195 -7.71 2.25 -6.57
C HIS A 195 -6.46 2.88 -5.98
N LEU A 196 -6.57 3.41 -4.78
CA LEU A 196 -5.43 3.91 -4.01
C LEU A 196 -5.02 2.86 -2.98
N TYR A 197 -3.79 2.37 -3.14
CA TYR A 197 -3.14 1.44 -2.22
C TYR A 197 -2.24 2.18 -1.21
N PRO A 198 -1.73 1.54 -0.17
CA PRO A 198 -0.63 2.07 0.63
C PRO A 198 0.55 2.49 -0.26
N MET A 199 1.39 3.38 0.23
CA MET A 199 2.58 3.84 -0.50
C MET A 199 3.46 2.66 -0.88
N THR A 200 3.97 2.68 -2.11
CA THR A 200 4.93 1.68 -2.58
C THR A 200 6.32 1.94 -1.99
N TYR A 201 7.24 1.00 -2.14
CA TYR A 201 8.63 1.19 -1.75
C TYR A 201 9.28 2.38 -2.47
N GLU A 202 8.96 2.59 -3.74
CA GLU A 202 9.46 3.70 -4.55
C GLU A 202 8.90 5.04 -4.05
N GLU A 203 7.62 5.10 -3.68
CA GLU A 203 7.01 6.28 -3.07
C GLU A 203 7.61 6.55 -1.67
N PHE A 204 7.96 5.50 -0.93
CA PHE A 204 8.67 5.62 0.35
C PHE A 204 10.09 6.17 0.18
N LEU A 205 10.84 5.76 -0.86
CA LEU A 205 12.13 6.37 -1.20
C LEU A 205 11.97 7.87 -1.44
N LEU A 206 10.98 8.28 -2.25
CA LEU A 206 10.69 9.70 -2.51
C LEU A 206 10.36 10.46 -1.22
N ALA A 207 9.55 9.89 -0.35
CA ALA A 207 9.18 10.51 0.93
C ALA A 207 10.40 10.71 1.85
N ASN A 208 11.41 9.84 1.75
CA ASN A 208 12.67 9.94 2.47
C ASN A 208 13.71 10.83 1.77
N GLY A 209 13.36 11.49 0.65
CA GLY A 209 14.29 12.36 -0.09
C GLY A 209 15.25 11.63 -1.03
N GLU A 210 15.09 10.32 -1.22
CA GLU A 210 15.97 9.45 -2.01
C GLU A 210 15.57 9.39 -3.50
N LYS A 211 15.34 10.57 -4.10
CA LYS A 211 14.97 10.67 -5.52
C LYS A 211 16.03 10.02 -6.43
N GLN A 212 17.30 10.20 -6.13
CA GLN A 212 18.41 9.66 -6.93
C GLN A 212 18.43 8.13 -6.93
N LEU A 213 18.10 7.50 -5.80
CA LEU A 213 17.96 6.04 -5.73
C LEU A 213 16.76 5.57 -6.57
N LEU A 214 15.65 6.31 -6.53
CA LEU A 214 14.51 5.99 -7.38
C LEU A 214 14.84 6.13 -8.86
N ASP A 215 15.45 7.26 -9.26
CA ASP A 215 15.86 7.50 -10.65
C ASP A 215 16.80 6.38 -11.15
N LEU A 216 17.74 5.93 -10.30
CA LEU A 216 18.61 4.80 -10.61
C LEU A 216 17.83 3.48 -10.74
N LEU A 217 16.90 3.20 -9.82
CA LEU A 217 16.08 1.99 -9.89
C LEU A 217 15.28 1.94 -11.21
N GLN A 218 14.73 3.08 -11.62
CA GLN A 218 13.96 3.23 -12.86
C GLN A 218 14.81 3.22 -14.13
N SER A 219 16.11 3.53 -14.05
CA SER A 219 17.00 3.45 -15.21
C SER A 219 17.21 2.01 -15.71
N GLY A 220 17.01 1.01 -14.84
CA GLY A 220 17.24 -0.41 -15.16
C GLY A 220 18.70 -0.78 -15.30
N ASP A 221 19.66 0.08 -14.93
CA ASP A 221 21.10 -0.23 -14.91
C ASP A 221 21.40 -1.23 -13.79
N LYS A 222 21.37 -2.52 -14.14
CA LYS A 222 21.52 -3.63 -13.19
C LYS A 222 22.87 -3.62 -12.47
N GLU A 223 23.95 -3.20 -13.13
CA GLU A 223 25.29 -3.18 -12.56
C GLU A 223 25.41 -2.10 -11.48
N LEU A 224 24.94 -0.89 -11.79
CA LEU A 224 24.97 0.22 -10.85
C LEU A 224 23.99 0.02 -9.69
N ILE A 225 22.81 -0.54 -9.96
CA ILE A 225 21.84 -0.91 -8.92
C ILE A 225 22.44 -1.95 -7.97
N ASN A 226 23.12 -2.97 -8.49
CA ASN A 226 23.81 -3.99 -7.68
C ASN A 226 24.90 -3.36 -6.80
N SER A 227 25.64 -2.40 -7.31
CA SER A 227 26.70 -1.71 -6.56
C SER A 227 26.15 -0.92 -5.37
N LEU A 228 24.92 -0.40 -5.48
CA LEU A 228 24.23 0.35 -4.41
C LEU A 228 23.20 -0.49 -3.65
N ALA A 229 23.15 -1.82 -3.87
CA ALA A 229 22.21 -2.72 -3.21
C ALA A 229 22.17 -2.58 -1.68
N PRO A 230 23.29 -2.40 -0.95
CA PRO A 230 23.26 -2.21 0.50
C PRO A 230 22.38 -1.03 0.93
N LYS A 231 22.41 0.10 0.20
CA LYS A 231 21.60 1.28 0.49
C LYS A 231 20.10 1.02 0.23
N PHE A 232 19.75 0.38 -0.87
CA PHE A 232 18.38 -0.05 -1.13
C PHE A 232 17.85 -1.03 -0.08
N ILE A 233 18.67 -1.98 0.36
CA ILE A 233 18.30 -2.94 1.41
C ILE A 233 18.07 -2.25 2.75
N GLU A 234 18.84 -1.23 3.09
CA GLU A 234 18.62 -0.42 4.29
C GLU A 234 17.22 0.21 4.29
N TYR A 235 16.83 0.87 3.20
CA TYR A 235 15.48 1.42 3.05
C TYR A 235 14.39 0.34 2.99
N LEU A 236 14.67 -0.82 2.42
CA LEU A 236 13.74 -1.95 2.41
C LEU A 236 13.44 -2.46 3.83
N ARG A 237 14.44 -2.55 4.70
CA ARG A 237 14.25 -2.91 6.11
C ARG A 237 13.42 -1.87 6.85
N ARG A 238 13.68 -0.57 6.60
CA ARG A 238 12.85 0.52 7.14
C ARG A 238 11.40 0.39 6.66
N TYR A 239 11.19 0.12 5.38
CA TYR A 239 9.86 -0.08 4.81
C TYR A 239 9.14 -1.30 5.41
N TYR A 240 9.83 -2.39 5.70
CA TYR A 240 9.23 -3.54 6.38
C TYR A 240 8.65 -3.18 7.76
N PHE A 241 9.29 -2.25 8.44
CA PHE A 241 8.83 -1.77 9.74
C PHE A 241 7.73 -0.70 9.61
N VAL A 242 7.94 0.30 8.78
CA VAL A 242 7.05 1.47 8.64
C VAL A 242 5.82 1.12 7.81
N GLY A 243 5.97 0.31 6.76
CA GLY A 243 4.95 0.06 5.76
C GLY A 243 4.75 1.25 4.83
N GLY A 244 3.61 1.22 4.13
CA GLY A 244 3.18 2.25 3.18
C GLY A 244 1.99 3.09 3.66
N MET A 245 1.57 2.99 4.92
CA MET A 245 0.50 3.85 5.43
C MET A 245 1.00 5.29 5.57
N PRO A 246 0.36 6.30 4.88
CA PRO A 246 0.93 7.64 4.75
C PRO A 246 1.28 8.32 6.07
N GLU A 247 0.43 8.19 7.10
CA GLU A 247 0.67 8.80 8.42
C GLU A 247 1.90 8.19 9.10
N ALA A 248 2.09 6.86 9.00
CA ALA A 248 3.26 6.17 9.52
C ALA A 248 4.54 6.57 8.77
N VAL A 249 4.45 6.69 7.43
CA VAL A 249 5.57 7.16 6.59
C VAL A 249 5.93 8.59 6.93
N LEU A 250 4.96 9.48 7.09
CA LEU A 250 5.17 10.89 7.44
C LEU A 250 5.88 11.03 8.78
N GLU A 251 5.40 10.33 9.82
CA GLU A 251 6.03 10.32 11.14
C GLU A 251 7.49 9.85 11.07
N PHE A 252 7.71 8.75 10.35
CA PHE A 252 9.06 8.21 10.21
C PHE A 252 10.01 9.19 9.48
N THR A 253 9.55 9.82 8.42
CA THR A 253 10.38 10.75 7.63
C THR A 253 10.69 12.06 8.36
N GLN A 254 9.78 12.51 9.23
CA GLN A 254 9.94 13.77 9.97
C GLN A 254 10.69 13.60 11.29
N ASN A 255 10.34 12.58 12.07
CA ASN A 255 10.75 12.45 13.46
C ASN A 255 11.66 11.23 13.71
N HIS A 256 11.74 10.29 12.79
CA HIS A 256 12.51 9.04 12.92
C HIS A 256 12.23 8.29 14.24
N ASN A 257 10.99 8.36 14.73
CA ASN A 257 10.57 7.75 16.00
C ASN A 257 9.84 6.43 15.79
N PRO A 258 10.49 5.25 15.97
CA PRO A 258 9.86 3.96 15.76
C PRO A 258 8.67 3.69 16.71
N MET A 259 8.72 4.21 17.94
CA MET A 259 7.63 4.01 18.90
C MET A 259 6.37 4.75 18.46
N GLN A 260 6.51 5.97 17.96
CA GLN A 260 5.39 6.75 17.45
C GLN A 260 4.82 6.14 16.16
N VAL A 261 5.68 5.65 15.27
CA VAL A 261 5.25 4.90 14.07
C VAL A 261 4.39 3.69 14.48
N ARG A 262 4.84 2.90 15.47
CA ARG A 262 4.07 1.75 15.98
C ARG A 262 2.74 2.18 16.60
N GLN A 263 2.70 3.29 17.32
CA GLN A 263 1.46 3.83 17.89
C GLN A 263 0.47 4.22 16.79
N ILE A 264 0.93 4.86 15.70
CA ILE A 264 0.09 5.20 14.54
C ILE A 264 -0.45 3.93 13.89
N GLN A 265 0.39 2.93 13.64
CA GLN A 265 -0.05 1.65 13.08
C GLN A 265 -1.11 0.97 13.95
N GLN A 266 -0.93 1.00 15.29
CA GLN A 266 -1.92 0.46 16.22
C GLN A 266 -3.24 1.24 16.17
N ASN A 267 -3.19 2.56 16.06
CA ASN A 267 -4.40 3.39 15.91
C ASN A 267 -5.15 3.08 14.61
N ILE A 268 -4.42 2.82 13.52
CA ILE A 268 -5.01 2.37 12.25
C ILE A 268 -5.72 1.01 12.42
N LEU A 269 -5.06 0.05 13.07
CA LEU A 269 -5.66 -1.26 13.35
C LEU A 269 -6.91 -1.15 14.24
N ASN A 270 -6.88 -0.30 15.26
CA ASN A 270 -8.03 -0.03 16.12
C ASN A 270 -9.21 0.59 15.34
N ALA A 271 -8.92 1.47 14.36
CA ALA A 271 -9.95 2.02 13.49
C ALA A 271 -10.58 0.93 12.59
N TYR A 272 -9.79 -0.02 12.10
CA TYR A 272 -10.30 -1.18 11.34
C TYR A 272 -11.16 -2.09 12.23
N GLU A 273 -10.74 -2.36 13.46
CA GLU A 273 -11.54 -3.11 14.44
C GLU A 273 -12.88 -2.43 14.76
N ALA A 274 -12.89 -1.09 14.84
CA ALA A 274 -14.13 -0.33 15.01
C ALA A 274 -15.07 -0.46 13.80
N ASP A 275 -14.54 -0.54 12.57
CA ASP A 275 -15.36 -0.79 11.39
C ASP A 275 -15.92 -2.20 11.34
N ILE A 276 -15.11 -3.20 11.69
CA ILE A 276 -15.55 -4.60 11.85
C ILE A 276 -16.72 -4.69 12.83
N SER A 277 -16.70 -3.88 13.89
CA SER A 277 -17.73 -3.90 14.96
C SER A 277 -19.09 -3.31 14.54
N LYS A 278 -19.22 -2.73 13.35
CA LYS A 278 -20.50 -2.19 12.85
C LYS A 278 -21.47 -3.25 12.32
N HIS A 279 -21.06 -4.51 12.29
CA HIS A 279 -21.88 -5.65 11.87
C HIS A 279 -22.67 -6.27 13.01
N THR A 280 -23.52 -7.26 12.66
CA THR A 280 -24.15 -8.11 13.69
C THR A 280 -23.07 -8.80 14.52
N GLU A 281 -23.38 -9.11 15.77
CA GLU A 281 -22.42 -9.69 16.71
C GLU A 281 -21.76 -10.98 16.16
N GLU A 282 -22.55 -11.86 15.54
CA GLU A 282 -22.05 -13.11 14.97
C GLU A 282 -21.10 -12.87 13.79
N GLN A 283 -21.43 -11.96 12.89
CA GLN A 283 -20.57 -11.62 11.73
C GLN A 283 -19.29 -10.92 12.20
N THR A 284 -19.39 -9.99 13.14
CA THR A 284 -18.26 -9.32 13.79
C THR A 284 -17.26 -10.32 14.33
N GLN A 285 -17.75 -11.32 15.08
CA GLN A 285 -16.89 -12.35 15.65
C GLN A 285 -16.18 -13.17 14.58
N ARG A 286 -16.88 -13.56 13.50
CA ARG A 286 -16.28 -14.33 12.38
C ARG A 286 -15.22 -13.51 11.64
N VAL A 287 -15.48 -12.24 11.37
CA VAL A 287 -14.50 -11.34 10.71
C VAL A 287 -13.25 -11.17 11.56
N ARG A 288 -13.41 -10.95 12.87
CA ARG A 288 -12.28 -10.87 13.82
C ARG A 288 -11.46 -12.14 13.86
N MET A 289 -12.11 -13.30 13.91
CA MET A 289 -11.42 -14.60 13.94
C MET A 289 -10.57 -14.80 12.68
N VAL A 290 -11.10 -14.47 11.48
CA VAL A 290 -10.32 -14.51 10.25
C VAL A 290 -9.15 -13.54 10.33
N TRP A 291 -9.41 -12.26 10.63
CA TRP A 291 -8.41 -11.19 10.70
C TRP A 291 -7.24 -11.55 11.62
N GLN A 292 -7.53 -11.97 12.83
CA GLN A 292 -6.53 -12.37 13.83
C GLN A 292 -5.76 -13.65 13.46
N SER A 293 -6.33 -14.52 12.62
CA SER A 293 -5.67 -15.75 12.20
C SER A 293 -4.61 -15.54 11.10
N ILE A 294 -4.67 -14.44 10.35
CA ILE A 294 -3.82 -14.21 9.17
C ILE A 294 -2.33 -14.31 9.49
N PRO A 295 -1.79 -13.65 10.52
CA PRO A 295 -0.37 -13.74 10.83
C PRO A 295 0.10 -15.19 11.08
N ALA A 296 -0.67 -15.95 11.86
CA ALA A 296 -0.35 -17.35 12.15
C ALA A 296 -0.44 -18.25 10.91
N GLN A 297 -1.31 -17.92 9.96
CA GLN A 297 -1.43 -18.66 8.71
C GLN A 297 -0.27 -18.34 7.76
N LEU A 298 0.17 -17.08 7.71
CA LEU A 298 1.33 -16.63 6.92
C LEU A 298 2.67 -17.15 7.47
N ALA A 299 2.75 -17.43 8.77
CA ALA A 299 3.95 -18.00 9.40
C ALA A 299 4.17 -19.49 9.08
N ARG A 300 3.18 -20.18 8.51
CA ARG A 300 3.30 -21.59 8.15
C ARG A 300 4.17 -21.78 6.90
N GLU A 301 4.77 -22.97 6.79
CA GLU A 301 5.51 -23.36 5.58
C GLU A 301 4.60 -23.34 4.35
N ASN A 302 3.40 -23.95 4.44
CA ASN A 302 2.34 -23.84 3.45
C ASN A 302 1.36 -22.76 3.90
N LYS A 303 1.33 -21.64 3.21
CA LYS A 303 0.53 -20.44 3.51
C LYS A 303 -0.90 -20.50 2.98
N LYS A 304 -1.32 -21.66 2.40
CA LYS A 304 -2.73 -21.87 2.04
C LYS A 304 -3.62 -21.62 3.25
N PHE A 305 -4.69 -20.86 3.06
CA PHE A 305 -5.65 -20.59 4.13
C PHE A 305 -6.36 -21.88 4.58
N ILE A 306 -6.32 -22.15 5.87
CA ILE A 306 -6.86 -23.35 6.49
C ILE A 306 -7.92 -22.95 7.53
N TYR A 307 -9.18 -23.22 7.23
CA TYR A 307 -10.31 -22.91 8.12
C TYR A 307 -10.16 -23.56 9.52
N GLY A 308 -9.69 -24.82 9.56
CA GLY A 308 -9.43 -25.53 10.82
C GLY A 308 -8.38 -24.90 11.70
N ALA A 309 -7.54 -23.97 11.18
CA ALA A 309 -6.59 -23.21 11.97
C ALA A 309 -7.24 -22.03 12.71
N ILE A 310 -8.41 -21.58 12.29
CA ILE A 310 -9.20 -20.57 13.01
C ILE A 310 -9.85 -21.23 14.24
N ARG A 311 -10.52 -22.34 14.02
CA ARG A 311 -11.24 -23.10 15.05
C ARG A 311 -11.38 -24.56 14.60
N LYS A 312 -11.22 -25.52 15.50
CA LYS A 312 -11.44 -26.94 15.22
C LYS A 312 -12.84 -27.15 14.64
N GLY A 313 -12.94 -27.83 13.50
CA GLY A 313 -14.20 -28.10 12.80
C GLY A 313 -14.75 -26.96 11.94
N ALA A 314 -14.03 -25.84 11.83
CA ALA A 314 -14.44 -24.72 10.95
C ALA A 314 -14.45 -25.14 9.49
N ARG A 315 -15.47 -24.67 8.75
CA ARG A 315 -15.69 -24.97 7.33
C ARG A 315 -15.77 -23.66 6.53
N ALA A 316 -15.59 -23.74 5.22
CA ALA A 316 -15.66 -22.59 4.30
C ALA A 316 -16.95 -21.78 4.50
N LYS A 317 -18.12 -22.43 4.49
CA LYS A 317 -19.42 -21.77 4.66
C LYS A 317 -19.54 -20.89 5.93
N ASP A 318 -18.73 -21.15 6.95
CA ASP A 318 -18.79 -20.41 8.20
C ASP A 318 -18.07 -19.07 8.10
N PHE A 319 -17.12 -18.90 7.16
CA PHE A 319 -16.18 -17.77 7.11
C PHE A 319 -16.08 -17.07 5.73
N GLU A 320 -16.73 -17.60 4.67
CA GLU A 320 -16.66 -16.99 3.33
C GLU A 320 -17.11 -15.54 3.31
N ILE A 321 -18.23 -15.22 3.99
CA ILE A 321 -18.74 -13.85 4.08
C ILE A 321 -17.74 -12.95 4.83
N ALA A 322 -17.10 -13.47 5.88
CA ALA A 322 -16.10 -12.73 6.63
C ALA A 322 -14.85 -12.44 5.81
N ILE A 323 -14.39 -13.41 5.03
CA ILE A 323 -13.25 -13.24 4.11
C ILE A 323 -13.60 -12.25 3.00
N GLN A 324 -14.79 -12.39 2.40
CA GLN A 324 -15.27 -11.47 1.37
C GLN A 324 -15.31 -10.04 1.92
N TRP A 325 -15.86 -9.85 3.12
CA TRP A 325 -15.91 -8.55 3.76
C TRP A 325 -14.51 -7.92 3.95
N LEU A 326 -13.53 -8.68 4.48
CA LEU A 326 -12.17 -8.19 4.64
C LEU A 326 -11.51 -7.81 3.32
N THR A 327 -11.80 -8.58 2.26
CA THR A 327 -11.31 -8.32 0.90
C THR A 327 -11.96 -7.06 0.31
N ASP A 328 -13.28 -6.92 0.45
CA ASP A 328 -14.04 -5.78 -0.05
C ASP A 328 -13.74 -4.49 0.74
N ALA A 329 -13.39 -4.61 2.04
CA ALA A 329 -12.88 -3.50 2.82
C ALA A 329 -11.46 -3.08 2.39
N GLY A 330 -10.78 -3.88 1.58
CA GLY A 330 -9.39 -3.66 1.16
C GLY A 330 -8.37 -3.90 2.27
N LEU A 331 -8.76 -4.59 3.36
CA LEU A 331 -7.87 -4.88 4.49
C LEU A 331 -6.96 -6.08 4.24
N VAL A 332 -7.40 -6.96 3.35
CA VAL A 332 -6.64 -8.15 2.94
C VAL A 332 -6.63 -8.32 1.42
N HIS A 333 -5.61 -8.97 0.93
CA HIS A 333 -5.51 -9.43 -0.44
C HIS A 333 -5.68 -10.95 -0.48
N LYS A 334 -6.71 -11.41 -1.19
CA LYS A 334 -6.92 -12.83 -1.49
C LYS A 334 -6.16 -13.17 -2.77
N VAL A 335 -5.30 -14.20 -2.71
CA VAL A 335 -4.56 -14.74 -3.86
C VAL A 335 -5.02 -16.18 -4.06
N GLU A 336 -5.70 -16.43 -5.15
CA GLU A 336 -6.27 -17.75 -5.49
C GLU A 336 -5.21 -18.65 -6.14
N ARG A 337 -5.40 -19.96 -6.02
CA ARG A 337 -4.53 -20.94 -6.67
C ARG A 337 -4.84 -21.01 -8.16
N THR A 338 -3.79 -21.11 -8.99
CA THR A 338 -3.96 -21.59 -10.37
C THR A 338 -3.57 -23.07 -10.49
N ARG A 339 -4.25 -23.80 -11.38
CA ARG A 339 -3.94 -25.21 -11.70
C ARG A 339 -2.97 -25.33 -12.86
N ASP A 340 -2.77 -24.26 -13.63
CA ASP A 340 -1.94 -24.24 -14.82
C ASP A 340 -1.20 -22.90 -14.93
N ALA A 341 -0.13 -22.87 -15.72
CA ALA A 341 0.69 -21.68 -16.01
C ALA A 341 0.45 -21.15 -17.43
N LYS A 342 -0.78 -21.27 -17.94
CA LYS A 342 -1.16 -20.87 -19.29
C LYS A 342 -2.03 -19.62 -19.28
N SER A 343 -1.75 -18.70 -20.19
CA SER A 343 -2.57 -17.50 -20.38
C SER A 343 -3.89 -17.84 -21.13
N PRO A 344 -5.07 -17.28 -20.75
CA PRO A 344 -5.30 -16.45 -19.53
C PRO A 344 -5.41 -17.29 -18.26
N LEU A 345 -4.68 -16.92 -17.22
CA LEU A 345 -4.66 -17.65 -15.93
C LEU A 345 -6.05 -17.82 -15.30
N LYS A 346 -6.97 -16.89 -15.56
CA LYS A 346 -8.32 -16.89 -15.01
C LYS A 346 -9.09 -18.19 -15.32
N PHE A 347 -8.85 -18.84 -16.47
CA PHE A 347 -9.49 -20.10 -16.82
C PHE A 347 -9.05 -21.29 -15.95
N TYR A 348 -7.91 -21.16 -15.30
CA TYR A 348 -7.30 -22.24 -14.50
C TYR A 348 -7.40 -21.98 -13.01
N THR A 349 -8.20 -20.97 -12.59
CA THR A 349 -8.37 -20.61 -11.18
C THR A 349 -9.03 -21.73 -10.39
N ASP A 350 -8.45 -22.03 -9.23
CA ASP A 350 -9.03 -22.90 -8.22
C ASP A 350 -9.48 -22.04 -7.03
N MET A 351 -10.79 -21.82 -6.95
CA MET A 351 -11.37 -20.93 -5.93
C MET A 351 -11.38 -21.54 -4.52
N ASP A 352 -11.22 -22.87 -4.40
CA ASP A 352 -11.22 -23.58 -3.10
C ASP A 352 -9.88 -23.47 -2.35
N ALA A 353 -8.87 -22.93 -3.01
CA ALA A 353 -7.55 -22.78 -2.45
C ALA A 353 -7.02 -21.36 -2.67
N PHE A 354 -6.72 -20.68 -1.57
CA PHE A 354 -6.23 -19.31 -1.60
C PHE A 354 -5.31 -19.04 -0.43
N LYS A 355 -4.56 -17.94 -0.54
CA LYS A 355 -3.78 -17.31 0.55
C LYS A 355 -4.40 -15.96 0.88
N LEU A 356 -4.28 -15.52 2.13
CA LEU A 356 -4.65 -14.17 2.58
C LEU A 356 -3.41 -13.43 3.05
N TYR A 357 -3.24 -12.20 2.54
CA TYR A 357 -2.18 -11.29 2.92
C TYR A 357 -2.76 -10.00 3.47
N VAL A 358 -2.06 -9.36 4.41
CA VAL A 358 -2.47 -8.07 4.96
C VAL A 358 -2.21 -6.97 3.93
N LEU A 359 -3.07 -5.96 3.90
CA LEU A 359 -2.97 -4.78 3.04
C LEU A 359 -1.57 -4.15 3.03
N ASP A 360 -0.90 -4.11 4.17
CA ASP A 360 0.35 -3.39 4.39
C ASP A 360 1.30 -4.16 5.31
N VAL A 361 2.59 -4.21 4.95
CA VAL A 361 3.61 -4.95 5.69
C VAL A 361 3.90 -4.34 7.06
N GLY A 362 3.82 -3.02 7.22
CA GLY A 362 3.97 -2.35 8.51
C GLY A 362 2.82 -2.68 9.46
N LEU A 363 1.59 -2.75 8.93
CA LEU A 363 0.42 -3.20 9.69
C LEU A 363 0.51 -4.69 10.05
N LEU A 364 1.08 -5.54 9.19
CA LEU A 364 1.38 -6.93 9.55
C LEU A 364 2.33 -6.98 10.76
N GLY A 365 3.37 -6.12 10.76
CA GLY A 365 4.29 -5.96 11.88
C GLY A 365 3.60 -5.53 13.19
N ALA A 366 2.64 -4.62 13.09
CA ALA A 366 1.85 -4.17 14.25
C ALA A 366 0.89 -5.26 14.76
N LEU A 367 0.24 -6.01 13.86
CA LEU A 367 -0.63 -7.14 14.20
C LEU A 367 0.11 -8.27 14.92
N THR A 368 1.37 -8.52 14.55
CA THR A 368 2.22 -9.53 15.17
C THR A 368 2.93 -9.03 16.41
N MET A 369 2.77 -7.76 16.80
CA MET A 369 3.52 -7.10 17.87
C MET A 369 5.05 -7.22 17.71
N ALA A 370 5.53 -7.38 16.47
CA ALA A 370 6.95 -7.49 16.18
C ALA A 370 7.69 -6.21 16.62
N GLN A 371 8.77 -6.39 17.39
CA GLN A 371 9.51 -5.28 17.94
C GLN A 371 10.32 -4.54 16.86
N PRO A 372 10.52 -3.21 16.98
CA PRO A 372 11.27 -2.43 16.00
C PRO A 372 12.68 -2.97 15.73
N ASP A 373 13.41 -3.36 16.78
CA ASP A 373 14.77 -3.89 16.68
C ASP A 373 14.84 -5.21 15.93
N GLN A 374 13.84 -6.06 16.06
CA GLN A 374 13.75 -7.33 15.33
C GLN A 374 13.69 -7.11 13.83
N ILE A 375 12.89 -6.15 13.37
CA ILE A 375 12.68 -5.88 11.95
C ILE A 375 13.82 -5.03 11.36
N LEU A 376 14.21 -3.95 12.08
CA LEU A 376 15.20 -2.99 11.57
C LEU A 376 16.63 -3.54 11.57
N ILE A 377 16.99 -4.29 12.61
CA ILE A 377 18.36 -4.84 12.77
C ILE A 377 18.48 -6.21 12.09
N GLY A 378 17.37 -6.96 12.00
CA GLY A 378 17.34 -8.27 11.34
C GLY A 378 18.04 -9.35 12.15
N ASN A 379 17.76 -9.44 13.46
CA ASN A 379 18.27 -10.48 14.34
C ASN A 379 17.67 -11.87 14.04
N ASN A 380 18.21 -12.93 14.67
CA ASN A 380 17.79 -14.32 14.43
C ASN A 380 16.31 -14.59 14.72
N VAL A 381 15.67 -13.83 15.61
CA VAL A 381 14.25 -13.99 15.94
C VAL A 381 13.36 -13.58 14.75
N PHE A 382 13.75 -12.54 13.99
CA PHE A 382 13.04 -12.13 12.78
C PHE A 382 13.18 -13.16 11.64
N SER A 383 14.23 -13.99 11.65
CA SER A 383 14.47 -14.97 10.58
C SER A 383 13.33 -15.97 10.41
N GLU A 384 12.65 -16.33 11.49
CA GLU A 384 11.54 -17.29 11.49
C GLU A 384 10.29 -16.78 10.78
N TYR A 385 10.00 -15.46 10.85
CA TYR A 385 8.83 -14.82 10.24
C TYR A 385 9.14 -14.03 8.97
N LYS A 386 10.41 -13.92 8.63
CA LYS A 386 10.91 -13.12 7.52
C LYS A 386 10.27 -13.47 6.17
N GLY A 387 9.97 -14.76 5.96
CA GLY A 387 9.27 -15.22 4.75
C GLY A 387 7.86 -14.64 4.60
N ALA A 388 7.08 -14.57 5.68
CA ALA A 388 5.74 -14.01 5.67
C ALA A 388 5.75 -12.51 5.32
N PHE A 389 6.66 -11.73 5.94
CA PHE A 389 6.84 -10.31 5.65
C PHE A 389 7.28 -10.06 4.21
N THR A 390 8.21 -10.87 3.71
CA THR A 390 8.77 -10.70 2.36
C THR A 390 7.74 -11.00 1.28
N GLU A 391 6.94 -12.07 1.42
CA GLU A 391 5.85 -12.35 0.48
C GLU A 391 4.75 -11.29 0.56
N ASN A 392 4.36 -10.86 1.78
CA ASN A 392 3.38 -9.79 1.95
C ASN A 392 3.85 -8.49 1.30
N PHE A 393 5.13 -8.14 1.46
CA PHE A 393 5.74 -7.00 0.81
C PHE A 393 5.65 -7.12 -0.72
N VAL A 394 6.11 -8.23 -1.29
CA VAL A 394 6.08 -8.43 -2.75
C VAL A 394 4.66 -8.29 -3.28
N LEU A 395 3.68 -8.94 -2.64
CA LEU A 395 2.28 -8.82 -3.07
C LEU A 395 1.78 -7.38 -2.98
N GLN A 396 2.06 -6.67 -1.89
CA GLN A 396 1.69 -5.25 -1.71
C GLN A 396 2.25 -4.39 -2.83
N GLN A 397 3.52 -4.59 -3.21
CA GLN A 397 4.13 -3.88 -4.33
C GLN A 397 3.44 -4.20 -5.66
N LEU A 398 3.19 -5.47 -5.94
CA LEU A 398 2.55 -5.90 -7.19
C LEU A 398 1.09 -5.46 -7.31
N LYS A 399 0.32 -5.41 -6.20
CA LYS A 399 -1.07 -4.93 -6.18
C LYS A 399 -1.22 -3.46 -6.54
N SER A 400 -0.17 -2.66 -6.39
CA SER A 400 -0.15 -1.26 -6.84
C SER A 400 -0.09 -1.10 -8.36
N LEU A 401 0.23 -2.16 -9.10
CA LEU A 401 0.21 -2.17 -10.56
C LEU A 401 -1.21 -2.44 -11.07
N PRO A 402 -1.74 -1.62 -11.98
CA PRO A 402 -3.09 -1.78 -12.48
C PRO A 402 -3.25 -3.06 -13.30
N TYR A 403 -4.41 -3.68 -13.21
CA TYR A 403 -4.83 -4.80 -14.05
C TYR A 403 -3.86 -5.99 -14.08
N LEU A 404 -3.13 -6.25 -12.98
CA LEU A 404 -2.18 -7.35 -12.88
C LEU A 404 -2.82 -8.59 -12.24
N PRO A 405 -3.16 -9.66 -13.00
CA PRO A 405 -3.63 -10.92 -12.43
C PRO A 405 -2.52 -11.62 -11.66
N ILE A 406 -2.78 -11.92 -10.39
CA ILE A 406 -1.82 -12.55 -9.47
C ILE A 406 -2.47 -13.77 -8.85
N TYR A 407 -1.83 -14.93 -9.01
CA TYR A 407 -2.21 -16.23 -8.46
C TYR A 407 -1.03 -16.84 -7.74
N TYR A 408 -1.22 -18.00 -7.11
CA TYR A 408 -0.12 -18.86 -6.66
C TYR A 408 -0.32 -20.26 -7.24
N TYR A 409 0.71 -21.08 -7.22
CA TYR A 409 0.62 -22.49 -7.63
C TYR A 409 1.06 -23.39 -6.50
N SER A 410 0.35 -24.50 -6.30
CA SER A 410 0.80 -25.60 -5.46
C SER A 410 0.37 -26.92 -6.07
N LYS A 411 1.29 -27.88 -6.09
CA LYS A 411 1.03 -29.22 -6.63
C LYS A 411 0.25 -30.05 -5.60
N PRO A 412 -0.88 -30.66 -5.95
CA PRO A 412 -1.61 -31.55 -5.05
C PRO A 412 -0.72 -32.65 -4.50
N SER A 413 -0.84 -32.96 -3.21
CA SER A 413 -0.08 -34.03 -2.54
C SER A 413 1.44 -33.87 -2.58
N SER A 414 1.94 -32.63 -2.73
CA SER A 414 3.37 -32.29 -2.78
C SER A 414 3.65 -31.07 -1.93
N THR A 415 4.91 -30.88 -1.55
CA THR A 415 5.38 -29.64 -0.91
C THR A 415 5.80 -28.57 -1.93
N GLN A 416 5.67 -28.87 -3.22
CA GLN A 416 6.04 -27.94 -4.29
C GLN A 416 5.01 -26.80 -4.37
N GLU A 417 5.51 -25.59 -4.18
CA GLU A 417 4.73 -24.36 -4.24
C GLU A 417 5.53 -23.28 -5.00
N ILE A 418 4.83 -22.44 -5.76
CA ILE A 418 5.34 -21.20 -6.36
C ILE A 418 4.54 -20.07 -5.74
N ASP A 419 5.25 -19.13 -5.12
CA ASP A 419 4.63 -18.09 -4.29
C ASP A 419 3.66 -17.21 -5.07
N PHE A 420 4.05 -16.80 -6.30
CA PHE A 420 3.16 -16.08 -7.20
C PHE A 420 3.31 -16.55 -8.65
N ILE A 421 2.19 -16.62 -9.35
CA ILE A 421 2.10 -16.74 -10.80
C ILE A 421 1.42 -15.48 -11.30
N VAL A 422 2.16 -14.65 -12.02
CA VAL A 422 1.70 -13.33 -12.47
C VAL A 422 1.54 -13.35 -13.99
N GLN A 423 0.44 -12.76 -14.47
CA GLN A 423 0.22 -12.59 -15.90
C GLN A 423 0.48 -11.14 -16.30
N ALA A 424 1.59 -10.89 -17.03
CA ALA A 424 1.95 -9.60 -17.60
C ALA A 424 1.62 -9.62 -19.10
N GLY A 425 0.40 -9.19 -19.46
CA GLY A 425 -0.12 -9.35 -20.82
C GLY A 425 -0.28 -10.82 -21.20
N SER A 426 0.48 -11.28 -22.20
CA SER A 426 0.53 -12.70 -22.59
C SER A 426 1.63 -13.50 -21.88
N GLU A 427 2.60 -12.83 -21.22
CA GLU A 427 3.72 -13.46 -20.53
C GLU A 427 3.29 -13.95 -19.15
N ILE A 428 3.63 -15.19 -18.81
CA ILE A 428 3.44 -15.75 -17.48
C ILE A 428 4.75 -15.71 -16.72
N LEU A 429 4.72 -15.15 -15.53
CA LEU A 429 5.87 -14.93 -14.67
C LEU A 429 5.73 -15.81 -13.41
N PRO A 430 6.36 -16.99 -13.36
CA PRO A 430 6.47 -17.78 -12.13
C PRO A 430 7.47 -17.12 -11.18
N ILE A 431 7.01 -16.76 -9.98
CA ILE A 431 7.80 -15.98 -9.02
C ILE A 431 7.96 -16.77 -7.73
N GLU A 432 9.21 -17.00 -7.33
CA GLU A 432 9.59 -17.49 -6.01
C GLU A 432 10.17 -16.34 -5.18
N VAL A 433 9.74 -16.20 -3.94
CA VAL A 433 10.17 -15.15 -3.02
C VAL A 433 11.04 -15.74 -1.92
N LYS A 434 12.24 -15.18 -1.75
CA LYS A 434 13.20 -15.63 -0.72
C LYS A 434 13.67 -14.45 0.13
N ALA A 435 13.53 -14.60 1.43
CA ALA A 435 13.93 -13.58 2.39
C ALA A 435 15.45 -13.52 2.63
N GLU A 436 16.22 -14.50 2.14
CA GLU A 436 17.65 -14.66 2.39
C GLU A 436 18.49 -14.58 1.11
N GLU A 437 19.82 -14.49 1.29
CA GLU A 437 20.77 -14.49 0.19
C GLU A 437 21.10 -15.90 -0.32
N ASN A 438 21.06 -16.89 0.55
CA ASN A 438 21.52 -18.26 0.22
C ASN A 438 20.33 -19.16 -0.06
N VAL A 439 19.92 -19.24 -1.32
CA VAL A 439 18.63 -19.83 -1.67
C VAL A 439 18.69 -20.80 -2.82
N LYS A 440 18.22 -22.02 -2.52
CA LYS A 440 17.94 -23.04 -3.54
C LYS A 440 16.48 -22.84 -3.99
N ALA A 441 16.27 -22.63 -5.29
CA ALA A 441 14.93 -22.49 -5.88
C ALA A 441 14.45 -23.85 -6.44
N LYS A 442 14.35 -24.87 -5.58
CA LYS A 442 14.04 -26.24 -6.02
C LYS A 442 12.62 -26.36 -6.60
N SER A 443 11.63 -25.72 -5.94
CA SER A 443 10.24 -25.73 -6.41
C SER A 443 10.12 -25.02 -7.76
N LEU A 444 10.75 -23.86 -7.91
CA LEU A 444 10.76 -23.11 -9.16
C LEU A 444 11.48 -23.86 -10.29
N ALA A 445 12.61 -24.51 -9.99
CA ALA A 445 13.32 -25.33 -10.96
C ALA A 445 12.44 -26.49 -11.44
N ALA A 446 11.86 -27.26 -10.52
CA ALA A 446 10.98 -28.39 -10.87
C ALA A 446 9.75 -27.91 -11.66
N PHE A 447 9.14 -26.79 -11.29
CA PHE A 447 8.02 -26.20 -12.01
C PHE A 447 8.36 -25.89 -13.46
N ILE A 448 9.50 -25.25 -13.71
CA ILE A 448 9.90 -24.80 -15.05
C ILE A 448 10.49 -25.95 -15.90
N THR A 449 11.32 -26.81 -15.29
CA THR A 449 12.06 -27.81 -16.06
C THR A 449 11.35 -29.16 -16.18
N HIS A 450 10.33 -29.42 -15.35
CA HIS A 450 9.56 -30.68 -15.36
C HIS A 450 8.06 -30.46 -15.59
N ASP A 451 7.36 -29.79 -14.67
CA ASP A 451 5.90 -29.74 -14.70
C ASP A 451 5.38 -28.94 -15.90
N PHE A 452 6.03 -27.83 -16.24
CA PHE A 452 5.64 -26.91 -17.33
C PHE A 452 6.78 -26.66 -18.33
N ALA A 453 7.64 -27.66 -18.54
CA ALA A 453 8.80 -27.57 -19.44
C ALA A 453 8.41 -27.20 -20.89
N SER A 454 7.28 -27.67 -21.37
CA SER A 454 6.76 -27.38 -22.72
C SER A 454 6.32 -25.93 -22.92
N TYR A 455 6.17 -25.15 -21.85
CA TYR A 455 5.74 -23.75 -21.93
C TYR A 455 6.93 -22.78 -22.06
N HIS A 456 8.17 -23.27 -21.95
CA HIS A 456 9.40 -22.49 -22.07
C HIS A 456 9.44 -21.23 -21.17
N LEU A 457 8.88 -21.36 -19.98
CA LEU A 457 8.81 -20.26 -19.01
C LEU A 457 10.22 -19.96 -18.45
N LYS A 458 10.46 -18.68 -18.13
CA LYS A 458 11.61 -18.25 -17.35
C LYS A 458 11.18 -17.93 -15.93
N GLY A 459 11.83 -18.55 -14.95
CA GLY A 459 11.56 -18.29 -13.53
C GLY A 459 12.06 -16.94 -13.07
N ILE A 460 11.40 -16.37 -12.09
CA ILE A 460 11.82 -15.16 -11.40
C ILE A 460 11.99 -15.51 -9.93
N ARG A 461 13.13 -15.11 -9.36
CA ARG A 461 13.33 -15.19 -7.92
C ARG A 461 13.57 -13.81 -7.37
N PHE A 462 12.66 -13.34 -6.50
CA PHE A 462 12.89 -12.16 -5.69
C PHE A 462 13.66 -12.54 -4.43
N SER A 463 14.82 -11.90 -4.19
CA SER A 463 15.66 -12.18 -3.01
C SER A 463 16.46 -10.94 -2.57
N MET A 464 17.20 -11.07 -1.47
CA MET A 464 18.14 -10.03 -1.03
C MET A 464 19.39 -9.91 -1.91
N ARG A 465 19.60 -10.84 -2.85
CA ARG A 465 20.73 -10.77 -3.80
C ARG A 465 20.47 -9.77 -4.90
N GLY A 466 21.54 -9.25 -5.49
CA GLY A 466 21.50 -8.39 -6.66
C GLY A 466 20.95 -9.08 -7.91
N PHE A 467 20.77 -8.32 -8.98
CA PHE A 467 20.37 -8.85 -10.28
C PHE A 467 21.38 -9.89 -10.77
N GLN A 468 20.86 -11.04 -11.18
CA GLN A 468 21.66 -12.12 -11.75
C GLN A 468 20.82 -12.92 -12.74
N ASP A 469 21.26 -12.98 -14.00
CA ASP A 469 20.58 -13.78 -15.02
C ASP A 469 21.18 -15.19 -15.06
N GLN A 470 20.32 -16.21 -15.04
CA GLN A 470 20.64 -17.61 -15.22
C GLN A 470 19.80 -18.15 -16.38
N LYS A 471 20.23 -19.26 -17.01
CA LYS A 471 19.57 -19.81 -18.21
C LYS A 471 18.05 -19.97 -18.05
N TRP A 472 17.60 -20.48 -16.92
CA TRP A 472 16.19 -20.82 -16.66
C TRP A 472 15.50 -19.87 -15.68
N MET A 473 16.24 -18.99 -15.00
CA MET A 473 15.75 -18.11 -13.94
C MET A 473 16.51 -16.78 -13.94
N GLU A 474 15.81 -15.72 -13.57
CA GLU A 474 16.39 -14.42 -13.26
C GLU A 474 16.23 -14.13 -11.76
N ASN A 475 17.35 -13.81 -11.08
CA ASN A 475 17.27 -13.26 -9.74
C ASN A 475 17.12 -11.74 -9.81
N VAL A 476 16.15 -11.23 -9.11
CA VAL A 476 15.83 -9.81 -9.03
C VAL A 476 15.85 -9.40 -7.55
N PRO A 477 16.51 -8.29 -7.20
CA PRO A 477 16.47 -7.79 -5.83
C PRO A 477 15.03 -7.50 -5.37
N LEU A 478 14.70 -7.83 -4.12
CA LEU A 478 13.36 -7.57 -3.54
C LEU A 478 12.93 -6.11 -3.70
N PHE A 479 13.82 -5.16 -3.49
CA PHE A 479 13.53 -3.75 -3.61
C PHE A 479 13.19 -3.30 -5.05
N ALA A 480 13.52 -4.13 -6.05
CA ALA A 480 13.23 -3.88 -7.47
C ALA A 480 11.98 -4.63 -7.97
N ALA A 481 11.28 -5.38 -7.10
CA ALA A 481 10.21 -6.29 -7.52
C ALA A 481 9.11 -5.59 -8.32
N ARG A 482 8.64 -4.42 -7.86
CA ARG A 482 7.57 -3.68 -8.53
C ARG A 482 8.04 -3.12 -9.87
N GLU A 483 9.18 -2.44 -9.91
CA GLU A 483 9.69 -1.82 -11.13
C GLU A 483 10.01 -2.86 -12.21
N PHE A 484 10.56 -4.01 -11.80
CA PHE A 484 10.81 -5.14 -12.70
C PHE A 484 9.52 -5.66 -13.36
N VAL A 485 8.48 -5.91 -12.57
CA VAL A 485 7.19 -6.41 -13.10
C VAL A 485 6.49 -5.32 -13.91
N LYS A 486 6.54 -4.06 -13.49
CA LYS A 486 6.00 -2.91 -14.22
C LYS A 486 6.58 -2.85 -15.65
N HIS A 487 7.90 -2.96 -15.80
CA HIS A 487 8.55 -2.99 -17.12
C HIS A 487 8.08 -4.17 -17.99
N LYS A 488 7.83 -5.34 -17.38
CA LYS A 488 7.26 -6.48 -18.10
C LYS A 488 5.84 -6.20 -18.60
N VAL A 489 5.01 -5.59 -17.75
CA VAL A 489 3.64 -5.19 -18.10
C VAL A 489 3.66 -4.14 -19.22
N GLU A 490 4.44 -3.08 -19.09
CA GLU A 490 4.54 -2.01 -20.09
C GLU A 490 4.98 -2.53 -21.47
N LYS A 491 5.99 -3.41 -21.50
CA LYS A 491 6.44 -4.05 -22.74
C LYS A 491 5.36 -4.91 -23.41
N SER A 492 4.46 -5.50 -22.63
CA SER A 492 3.39 -6.34 -23.17
C SER A 492 2.29 -5.54 -23.89
N PHE A 493 2.14 -4.25 -23.59
CA PHE A 493 1.18 -3.37 -24.26
C PHE A 493 1.74 -2.67 -25.49
N ILE A 494 3.05 -2.74 -25.72
CA ILE A 494 3.67 -2.27 -26.97
C ILE A 494 3.41 -3.36 -28.01
N ILE A 495 2.27 -3.23 -28.71
CA ILE A 495 1.96 -4.08 -29.87
C ILE A 495 3.04 -3.81 -30.92
N LYS A 496 3.84 -4.83 -31.24
CA LYS A 496 4.82 -4.79 -32.34
C LYS A 496 4.10 -4.78 -33.68
#